data_ac7c424aaeab19ffaa3fa803d8f2ef79
#
_entry.id   ac7c424aaeab19ffaa3fa803d8f2ef79
#
_cell.length_a   1.000
_cell.length_b   1.000
_cell.length_c   1.000
_cell.angle_alpha   90.00
_cell.angle_beta   90.00
_cell.angle_gamma   90.00
#
_symmetry.space_group_name_H-M   'P 1'
#
loop_
_entity.id
_entity.type
_entity.pdbx_description
1 polymer ?
#
loop_
_entity_poly.entity_id
_entity_poly.type
_entity_poly.pdbx_seq_one_letter_code
_entity_poly.pdbx_strand_id
1 'polypeptide(L)'
;MAKKETFWRSVITACGMLIIILTLAIGAFLIYKGVGTFTVFHHSVAEFLFSPDWNPADDFTGGGHVGAAIFIFGSISICMLALLISAPFSIAAAIFMAEISPRLSEKIFQPAVEIFIGIPSVVYGWVGVTVLVPFLERVF
;
A
#
# COMPACT_ATOMS: atom_id res chain seq x y z
N MET A 1 -35.12 -6.22 23.78
CA MET A 1 -34.28 -6.37 22.61
C MET A 1 -33.52 -5.07 22.26
N ALA A 2 -34.12 -3.89 22.34
CA ALA A 2 -33.50 -2.60 21.99
C ALA A 2 -32.19 -2.25 22.73
N LYS A 3 -32.08 -2.52 24.03
CA LYS A 3 -30.85 -2.22 24.81
C LYS A 3 -29.60 -2.99 24.32
N LYS A 4 -29.78 -4.22 23.85
CA LYS A 4 -28.69 -5.06 23.37
C LYS A 4 -28.19 -4.56 22.00
N GLU A 5 -29.08 -4.10 21.18
CA GLU A 5 -28.79 -3.53 19.85
C GLU A 5 -28.04 -2.19 19.96
N THR A 6 -28.47 -1.33 20.89
CA THR A 6 -27.79 -0.06 21.17
C THR A 6 -26.37 -0.28 21.71
N PHE A 7 -26.18 -1.28 22.57
CA PHE A 7 -24.84 -1.63 23.08
C PHE A 7 -23.89 -2.05 21.93
N TRP A 8 -24.31 -2.95 21.07
CA TRP A 8 -23.48 -3.40 19.95
C TRP A 8 -23.17 -2.28 18.95
N ARG A 9 -24.13 -1.41 18.69
CA ARG A 9 -23.90 -0.23 17.86
C ARG A 9 -22.86 0.70 18.49
N SER A 10 -22.93 0.94 19.78
CA SER A 10 -21.93 1.76 20.48
C SER A 10 -20.53 1.14 20.42
N VAL A 11 -20.40 -0.16 20.60
CA VAL A 11 -19.11 -0.86 20.50
C VAL A 11 -18.53 -0.73 19.09
N ILE A 12 -19.32 -0.99 18.04
CA ILE A 12 -18.87 -0.87 16.66
C ILE A 12 -18.45 0.56 16.34
N THR A 13 -19.24 1.55 16.77
CA THR A 13 -18.89 2.97 16.58
C THR A 13 -17.62 3.34 17.32
N ALA A 14 -17.43 2.88 18.54
CA ALA A 14 -16.21 3.13 19.32
C ALA A 14 -14.97 2.51 18.65
N CYS A 15 -15.07 1.28 18.16
CA CYS A 15 -13.99 0.64 17.39
C CYS A 15 -13.68 1.40 16.11
N GLY A 16 -14.71 1.84 15.38
CA GLY A 16 -14.52 2.64 14.17
C GLY A 16 -13.84 3.98 14.46
N MET A 17 -14.29 4.69 15.51
CA MET A 17 -13.67 5.94 15.94
C MET A 17 -12.21 5.75 16.37
N LEU A 18 -11.91 4.66 17.07
CA LEU A 18 -10.54 4.33 17.48
C LEU A 18 -9.61 4.13 16.27
N ILE A 19 -10.07 3.42 15.26
CA ILE A 19 -9.28 3.23 14.02
C ILE A 19 -9.01 4.58 13.33
N ILE A 20 -10.03 5.43 13.23
CA ILE A 20 -9.88 6.77 12.63
C ILE A 20 -8.87 7.60 13.42
N ILE A 21 -8.98 7.64 14.74
CA ILE A 21 -8.07 8.39 15.62
C ILE A 21 -6.63 7.86 15.47
N LEU A 22 -6.43 6.53 15.47
CA LEU A 22 -5.11 5.92 15.29
C LEU A 22 -4.52 6.30 13.93
N THR A 23 -5.31 6.21 12.86
CA THR A 23 -4.84 6.56 11.52
C THR A 23 -4.42 8.03 11.43
N LEU A 24 -5.23 8.93 11.97
CA LEU A 24 -4.90 10.36 12.02
C LEU A 24 -3.68 10.63 12.91
N ALA A 25 -3.55 9.96 14.05
CA ALA A 25 -2.41 10.10 14.94
C ALA A 25 -1.10 9.65 14.27
N ILE A 26 -1.12 8.52 13.56
CA ILE A 26 0.04 8.06 12.79
C ILE A 26 0.39 9.07 11.69
N GLY A 27 -0.59 9.55 10.94
CA GLY A 27 -0.38 10.57 9.90
C GLY A 27 0.23 11.86 10.47
N ALA A 28 -0.33 12.36 11.57
CA ALA A 28 0.18 13.55 12.25
C ALA A 28 1.62 13.36 12.78
N PHE A 29 1.90 12.18 13.36
CA PHE A 29 3.26 11.84 13.82
C PHE A 29 4.26 11.80 12.66
N LEU A 30 3.90 11.18 11.53
CA LEU A 30 4.77 11.13 10.36
C LEU A 30 5.02 12.52 9.77
N ILE A 31 4.00 13.36 9.69
CA ILE A 31 4.15 14.76 9.25
C ILE A 31 5.07 15.51 10.20
N TYR A 32 4.85 15.40 11.51
CA TYR A 32 5.68 16.07 12.53
C TYR A 32 7.17 15.67 12.41
N LYS A 33 7.44 14.39 12.26
CA LYS A 33 8.80 13.86 12.07
C LYS A 33 9.39 14.26 10.69
N GLY A 34 8.59 14.17 9.63
CA GLY A 34 9.01 14.51 8.28
C GLY A 34 9.35 16.00 8.11
N VAL A 35 8.59 16.89 8.74
CA VAL A 35 8.88 18.34 8.72
C VAL A 35 10.24 18.64 9.34
N GLY A 36 10.67 17.87 10.34
CA GLY A 36 11.99 18.02 10.96
C GLY A 36 13.16 17.92 9.98
N THR A 37 13.02 17.13 8.92
CA THR A 37 14.03 17.01 7.85
C THR A 37 14.33 18.36 7.18
N PHE A 38 13.32 19.19 7.02
CA PHE A 38 13.44 20.50 6.36
C PHE A 38 13.72 21.64 7.35
N THR A 39 13.15 21.57 8.56
CA THR A 39 13.24 22.68 9.52
C THR A 39 14.43 22.56 10.46
N VAL A 40 14.80 21.37 10.87
CA VAL A 40 15.89 21.11 11.82
C VAL A 40 17.19 20.78 11.08
N PHE A 41 17.11 19.93 10.07
CA PHE A 41 18.30 19.49 9.32
C PHE A 41 18.55 20.32 8.05
N HIS A 42 17.68 21.30 7.74
CA HIS A 42 17.84 22.26 6.64
C HIS A 42 18.00 21.64 5.24
N HIS A 43 17.57 20.40 5.02
CA HIS A 43 17.56 19.81 3.69
C HIS A 43 16.57 20.53 2.76
N SER A 44 16.98 20.72 1.51
CA SER A 44 16.11 21.33 0.51
C SER A 44 15.00 20.37 0.08
N VAL A 45 13.78 20.89 -0.08
CA VAL A 45 12.66 20.13 -0.66
C VAL A 45 12.98 19.65 -2.08
N ALA A 46 13.73 20.47 -2.85
CA ALA A 46 14.17 20.09 -4.18
C ALA A 46 15.18 18.92 -4.15
N GLU A 47 16.14 18.94 -3.22
CA GLU A 47 17.06 17.82 -2.99
C GLU A 47 16.27 16.56 -2.63
N PHE A 48 15.36 16.65 -1.68
CA PHE A 48 14.55 15.52 -1.26
C PHE A 48 13.76 14.89 -2.41
N LEU A 49 13.14 15.69 -3.28
CA LEU A 49 12.29 15.17 -4.36
C LEU A 49 13.06 14.68 -5.58
N PHE A 50 14.21 15.29 -5.88
CA PHE A 50 14.90 15.08 -7.16
C PHE A 50 16.29 14.43 -7.03
N SER A 51 16.88 14.37 -5.84
CA SER A 51 18.14 13.67 -5.66
C SER A 51 17.93 12.15 -5.61
N PRO A 52 18.73 11.38 -6.35
CA PRO A 52 18.70 9.92 -6.26
C PRO A 52 19.50 9.37 -5.05
N ASP A 53 20.31 10.22 -4.39
CA ASP A 53 21.24 9.78 -3.35
C ASP A 53 20.52 9.67 -2.01
N TRP A 54 20.40 8.44 -1.52
CA TRP A 54 19.90 8.12 -0.20
C TRP A 54 21.03 7.60 0.67
N ASN A 55 21.64 8.50 1.43
CA ASN A 55 22.68 8.17 2.40
C ASN A 55 22.55 9.08 3.64
N PRO A 56 21.52 8.87 4.48
CA PRO A 56 21.33 9.66 5.69
C PRO A 56 22.48 9.41 6.66
N ALA A 57 22.95 10.47 7.33
CA ALA A 57 23.95 10.32 8.38
C ALA A 57 23.35 9.70 9.64
N ASP A 58 24.11 8.82 10.29
CA ASP A 58 23.66 8.11 11.50
C ASP A 58 23.82 8.95 12.80
N ASP A 59 24.38 10.14 12.70
CA ASP A 59 24.87 10.93 13.85
C ASP A 59 23.94 12.05 14.33
N PHE A 60 22.70 12.11 13.89
CA PHE A 60 21.71 13.16 14.22
C PHE A 60 22.17 14.61 13.94
N THR A 61 23.28 14.80 13.25
CA THR A 61 23.84 16.13 12.96
C THR A 61 23.22 16.77 11.71
N GLY A 62 22.40 16.03 10.97
CA GLY A 62 21.78 16.45 9.73
C GLY A 62 22.71 16.39 8.52
N GLY A 63 23.82 15.66 8.63
CA GLY A 63 24.70 15.35 7.50
C GLY A 63 24.09 14.26 6.58
N GLY A 64 24.74 14.05 5.43
CA GLY A 64 24.31 13.07 4.45
C GLY A 64 23.30 13.60 3.42
N HIS A 65 22.86 12.71 2.55
CA HIS A 65 21.92 13.01 1.48
C HIS A 65 20.60 12.25 1.69
N VAL A 66 19.48 12.95 1.57
CA VAL A 66 18.13 12.40 1.78
C VAL A 66 17.27 12.54 0.52
N GLY A 67 17.74 11.97 -0.59
CA GLY A 67 17.04 12.00 -1.87
C GLY A 67 15.98 10.89 -1.97
N ALA A 68 14.71 11.23 -2.15
CA ALA A 68 13.62 10.28 -2.30
C ALA A 68 13.29 9.93 -3.77
N ALA A 69 13.99 10.55 -4.74
CA ALA A 69 13.68 10.37 -6.16
C ALA A 69 13.66 8.90 -6.59
N ILE A 70 14.63 8.11 -6.15
CA ILE A 70 14.72 6.69 -6.50
C ILE A 70 13.49 5.90 -6.02
N PHE A 71 12.98 6.21 -4.84
CA PHE A 71 11.78 5.56 -4.28
C PHE A 71 10.52 6.00 -5.00
N ILE A 72 10.41 7.30 -5.34
CA ILE A 72 9.26 7.87 -6.04
C ILE A 72 9.17 7.29 -7.46
N PHE A 73 10.25 7.41 -8.23
CA PHE A 73 10.28 6.89 -9.61
C PHE A 73 10.19 5.37 -9.66
N GLY A 74 10.84 4.67 -8.74
CA GLY A 74 10.73 3.22 -8.61
C GLY A 74 9.29 2.78 -8.34
N SER A 75 8.61 3.40 -7.39
CA SER A 75 7.22 3.08 -7.08
C SER A 75 6.28 3.37 -8.25
N ILE A 76 6.43 4.52 -8.92
CA ILE A 76 5.64 4.86 -10.11
C ILE A 76 5.86 3.84 -11.23
N SER A 77 7.13 3.50 -11.50
CA SER A 77 7.47 2.54 -12.56
C SER A 77 6.90 1.16 -12.29
N ILE A 78 6.99 0.67 -11.05
CA ILE A 78 6.42 -0.63 -10.66
C ILE A 78 4.90 -0.60 -10.77
N CYS A 79 4.23 0.46 -10.29
CA CYS A 79 2.78 0.60 -10.40
C CYS A 79 2.31 0.65 -11.86
N MET A 80 3.01 1.41 -12.71
CA MET A 80 2.70 1.48 -14.14
C MET A 80 2.86 0.12 -14.83
N LEU A 81 3.95 -0.58 -14.56
CA LEU A 81 4.19 -1.91 -15.11
C LEU A 81 3.13 -2.91 -14.64
N ALA A 82 2.79 -2.90 -13.35
CA ALA A 82 1.75 -3.74 -12.79
C ALA A 82 0.39 -3.47 -13.44
N LEU A 83 0.02 -2.21 -13.65
CA LEU A 83 -1.22 -1.82 -14.33
C LEU A 83 -1.24 -2.27 -15.79
N LEU A 84 -0.15 -2.06 -16.52
CA LEU A 84 -0.05 -2.48 -17.93
C LEU A 84 -0.22 -3.99 -18.11
N ILE A 85 0.30 -4.78 -17.16
CA ILE A 85 0.15 -6.24 -17.18
C ILE A 85 -1.25 -6.64 -16.71
N SER A 86 -1.73 -6.11 -15.60
CA SER A 86 -2.99 -6.56 -14.99
C SER A 86 -4.24 -6.09 -15.71
N ALA A 87 -4.24 -4.90 -16.33
CA ALA A 87 -5.43 -4.33 -16.97
C ALA A 87 -6.03 -5.22 -18.06
N PRO A 88 -5.27 -5.75 -19.03
CA PRO A 88 -5.85 -6.60 -20.09
C PRO A 88 -6.45 -7.90 -19.52
N PHE A 89 -5.80 -8.51 -18.52
CA PHE A 89 -6.33 -9.71 -17.87
C PHE A 89 -7.58 -9.41 -17.06
N SER A 90 -7.63 -8.29 -16.35
CA SER A 90 -8.80 -7.88 -15.58
C SER A 90 -10.00 -7.58 -16.46
N ILE A 91 -9.78 -6.90 -17.59
CA ILE A 91 -10.84 -6.62 -18.58
C ILE A 91 -11.36 -7.93 -19.19
N ALA A 92 -10.46 -8.82 -19.60
CA ALA A 92 -10.84 -10.12 -20.16
C ALA A 92 -11.64 -10.96 -19.17
N ALA A 93 -11.21 -10.99 -17.90
CA ALA A 93 -11.92 -11.67 -16.82
C ALA A 93 -13.32 -11.06 -16.57
N ALA A 94 -13.42 -9.73 -16.58
CA ALA A 94 -14.70 -9.03 -16.39
C ALA A 94 -15.69 -9.35 -17.52
N ILE A 95 -15.25 -9.32 -18.79
CA ILE A 95 -16.08 -9.68 -19.94
C ILE A 95 -16.49 -11.15 -19.86
N PHE A 96 -15.55 -12.04 -19.53
CA PHE A 96 -15.87 -13.45 -19.37
C PHE A 96 -16.95 -13.68 -18.32
N MET A 97 -16.83 -13.03 -17.17
CA MET A 97 -17.78 -13.14 -16.07
C MET A 97 -19.16 -12.54 -16.42
N ALA A 98 -19.19 -11.42 -17.12
CA ALA A 98 -20.43 -10.73 -17.41
C ALA A 98 -21.20 -11.33 -18.60
N GLU A 99 -20.50 -11.72 -19.68
CA GLU A 99 -21.12 -12.06 -20.95
C GLU A 99 -21.05 -13.55 -21.29
N ILE A 100 -19.92 -14.21 -21.03
CA ILE A 100 -19.67 -15.58 -21.49
C ILE A 100 -20.26 -16.61 -20.53
N SER A 101 -20.04 -16.44 -19.25
CA SER A 101 -20.46 -17.44 -18.28
C SER A 101 -20.92 -16.85 -16.94
N PRO A 102 -22.07 -16.17 -16.88
CA PRO A 102 -22.60 -15.59 -15.64
C PRO A 102 -22.78 -16.63 -14.51
N ARG A 103 -23.24 -17.85 -14.86
CA ARG A 103 -23.46 -18.92 -13.87
C ARG A 103 -22.15 -19.41 -13.21
N LEU A 104 -21.07 -19.47 -13.97
CA LEU A 104 -19.76 -19.84 -13.46
C LEU A 104 -19.15 -18.69 -12.63
N SER A 105 -19.43 -17.47 -13.07
CA SER A 105 -19.06 -16.24 -12.35
C SER A 105 -19.62 -16.25 -10.93
N GLU A 106 -20.91 -16.42 -10.76
CA GLU A 106 -21.56 -16.40 -9.44
C GLU A 106 -21.11 -17.54 -8.52
N LYS A 107 -20.82 -18.73 -9.08
CA LYS A 107 -20.52 -19.91 -8.27
C LYS A 107 -19.04 -20.06 -7.89
N ILE A 108 -18.12 -19.60 -8.72
CA ILE A 108 -16.69 -19.86 -8.57
C ILE A 108 -15.89 -18.56 -8.53
N PHE A 109 -16.05 -17.70 -9.54
CA PHE A 109 -15.20 -16.52 -9.66
C PHE A 109 -15.50 -15.48 -8.59
N GLN A 110 -16.75 -15.19 -8.32
CA GLN A 110 -17.13 -14.21 -7.32
C GLN A 110 -16.67 -14.58 -5.91
N PRO A 111 -16.91 -15.81 -5.39
CA PRO A 111 -16.37 -16.24 -4.12
C PRO A 111 -14.83 -16.23 -4.08
N ALA A 112 -14.17 -16.61 -5.17
CA ALA A 112 -12.72 -16.58 -5.23
C ALA A 112 -12.18 -15.14 -5.14
N VAL A 113 -12.76 -14.21 -5.90
CA VAL A 113 -12.39 -12.78 -5.85
C VAL A 113 -12.63 -12.19 -4.45
N GLU A 114 -13.74 -12.54 -3.80
CA GLU A 114 -14.05 -12.10 -2.43
C GLU A 114 -12.99 -12.59 -1.42
N ILE A 115 -12.51 -13.83 -1.56
CA ILE A 115 -11.42 -14.36 -0.74
C ILE A 115 -10.13 -13.57 -1.00
N PHE A 116 -9.77 -13.32 -2.27
CA PHE A 116 -8.57 -12.56 -2.61
C PHE A 116 -8.61 -11.12 -2.12
N ILE A 117 -9.77 -10.45 -2.19
CA ILE A 117 -9.94 -9.10 -1.65
C ILE A 117 -9.79 -9.07 -0.12
N GLY A 118 -10.18 -10.15 0.56
CA GLY A 118 -10.05 -10.27 2.02
C GLY A 118 -8.60 -10.38 2.52
N ILE A 119 -7.65 -10.72 1.66
CA ILE A 119 -6.24 -10.83 2.03
C ILE A 119 -5.57 -9.44 1.93
N PRO A 120 -4.92 -8.93 3.01
CA PRO A 120 -4.20 -7.67 2.96
C PRO A 120 -3.10 -7.68 1.88
N SER A 121 -2.99 -6.60 1.12
CA SER A 121 -2.01 -6.45 0.01
C SER A 121 -0.56 -6.66 0.45
N VAL A 122 -0.24 -6.35 1.72
CA VAL A 122 1.09 -6.60 2.32
C VAL A 122 1.47 -8.08 2.29
N VAL A 123 0.50 -8.99 2.47
CA VAL A 123 0.74 -10.44 2.42
C VAL A 123 1.17 -10.87 1.01
N TYR A 124 0.52 -10.34 -0.02
CA TYR A 124 0.93 -10.59 -1.41
C TYR A 124 2.34 -10.07 -1.71
N GLY A 125 2.67 -8.87 -1.22
CA GLY A 125 4.01 -8.31 -1.34
C GLY A 125 5.06 -9.17 -0.65
N TRP A 126 4.77 -9.66 0.55
CA TRP A 126 5.68 -10.53 1.29
C TRP A 126 5.91 -11.88 0.61
N VAL A 127 4.85 -12.51 0.11
CA VAL A 127 4.96 -13.74 -0.70
C VAL A 127 5.77 -13.47 -1.97
N GLY A 128 5.56 -12.33 -2.62
CA GLY A 128 6.35 -11.92 -3.79
C GLY A 128 7.85 -11.87 -3.48
N VAL A 129 8.23 -11.23 -2.39
CA VAL A 129 9.64 -11.13 -2.00
C VAL A 129 10.23 -12.47 -1.58
N THR A 130 9.50 -13.30 -0.85
CA THR A 130 10.04 -14.55 -0.30
C THR A 130 10.04 -15.71 -1.29
N VAL A 131 9.16 -15.70 -2.26
CA VAL A 131 8.99 -16.82 -3.23
C VAL A 131 9.41 -16.39 -4.63
N LEU A 132 8.87 -15.28 -5.13
CA LEU A 132 9.06 -14.87 -6.52
C LEU A 132 10.50 -14.39 -6.79
N VAL A 133 11.07 -13.58 -5.88
CA VAL A 133 12.44 -13.06 -6.07
C VAL A 133 13.47 -14.18 -6.12
N PRO A 134 13.54 -15.13 -5.16
CA PRO A 134 14.48 -16.24 -5.24
C PRO A 134 14.23 -17.18 -6.44
N PHE A 135 12.99 -17.28 -6.90
CA PHE A 135 12.68 -18.04 -8.11
C PHE A 135 13.28 -17.36 -9.34
N LEU A 136 13.12 -16.05 -9.47
CA LEU A 136 13.68 -15.28 -10.58
C LEU A 136 15.21 -15.30 -10.57
N GLU A 137 15.85 -15.17 -9.41
CA GLU A 137 17.31 -15.26 -9.25
C GLU A 137 17.89 -16.63 -9.68
N ARG A 138 17.08 -17.68 -9.64
CA ARG A 138 17.51 -19.01 -10.11
C ARG A 138 17.32 -19.23 -11.62
N VAL A 139 16.42 -18.44 -12.22
CA VAL A 139 16.08 -18.59 -13.65
C VAL A 139 16.93 -17.67 -14.52
N PHE A 140 17.37 -16.54 -13.99
CA PHE A 140 18.21 -15.53 -14.64
C PHE A 140 19.57 -15.40 -13.98
#